data_2dbf873dc564bb4fe2f5ba41b0a391dd
#
_entry.id   2dbf873dc564bb4fe2f5ba41b0a391dd
#
_cell.length_a   1.000
_cell.length_b   1.000
_cell.length_c   1.000
_cell.angle_alpha   90.00
_cell.angle_beta   90.00
_cell.angle_gamma   90.00
#
_symmetry.space_group_name_H-M   'P 1'
#
loop_
_entity.id
_entity.type
_entity.pdbx_description
1 polymer ?
#
loop_
_entity_poly.entity_id
_entity_poly.type
_entity_poly.pdbx_seq_one_letter_code
_entity_poly.pdbx_strand_id
1 'polypeptide(L)'
;QIMGAELQAEFKRHRVADCFQRIGHLDVEVQPVLSMEFPWNYRNKVQVPVGVNRDGKVISGYYRSHSHDIVDFDECGLHSEQENQILRSLRSWIEEAGDPAQLRHLLIKHAFKTGQVMVVLIAKSENLKGKDELLERLTAAYPQIRSIILNVNEREDNVILGDREIMLWGSASIEEELLGLRFEISAKSFYQINPVQTEVLYTKAIELAGLTGEETVIDVYCGTGT
;
A
#
# COMPACT_ATOMS: atom_id res chain seq x y z
N GLN A 1 2.29 -12.30 -14.49
CA GLN A 1 2.92 -11.37 -15.46
C GLN A 1 3.18 -12.11 -16.77
N ILE A 2 2.90 -11.45 -17.91
CA ILE A 2 3.09 -12.04 -19.26
C ILE A 2 4.51 -11.83 -19.78
N MET A 3 5.20 -10.76 -19.33
CA MET A 3 6.55 -10.39 -19.74
C MET A 3 7.54 -10.48 -18.57
N GLY A 4 8.76 -10.98 -18.85
CA GLY A 4 9.87 -10.91 -17.88
C GLY A 4 10.30 -9.45 -17.61
N ALA A 5 11.03 -9.24 -16.52
CA ALA A 5 11.38 -7.89 -16.04
C ALA A 5 12.20 -7.08 -17.07
N GLU A 6 13.17 -7.72 -17.72
CA GLU A 6 13.99 -7.06 -18.77
C GLU A 6 13.14 -6.59 -19.96
N LEU A 7 12.26 -7.47 -20.47
CA LEU A 7 11.36 -7.13 -21.56
C LEU A 7 10.37 -6.02 -21.18
N GLN A 8 9.93 -5.99 -19.93
CA GLN A 8 9.09 -4.88 -19.41
C GLN A 8 9.85 -3.55 -19.41
N ALA A 9 11.12 -3.55 -18.98
CA ALA A 9 11.95 -2.35 -18.96
C ALA A 9 12.16 -1.82 -20.40
N GLU A 10 12.49 -2.71 -21.33
CA GLU A 10 12.68 -2.36 -22.75
C GLU A 10 11.37 -1.84 -23.39
N PHE A 11 10.25 -2.48 -23.12
CA PHE A 11 8.95 -2.02 -23.58
C PHE A 11 8.60 -0.62 -23.06
N LYS A 12 8.87 -0.34 -21.77
CA LYS A 12 8.66 1.00 -21.19
C LYS A 12 9.56 2.05 -21.85
N ARG A 13 10.85 1.73 -22.06
CA ARG A 13 11.80 2.60 -22.72
C ARG A 13 11.34 2.96 -24.15
N HIS A 14 10.96 1.96 -24.93
CA HIS A 14 10.44 2.17 -26.29
C HIS A 14 9.17 3.03 -26.31
N ARG A 15 8.24 2.81 -25.38
CA ARG A 15 7.04 3.65 -25.30
C ARG A 15 7.36 5.13 -25.07
N VAL A 16 8.33 5.43 -24.20
CA VAL A 16 8.77 6.82 -23.97
C VAL A 16 9.45 7.38 -25.22
N ALA A 17 10.35 6.62 -25.84
CA ALA A 17 11.01 7.03 -27.09
C ALA A 17 9.99 7.30 -28.22
N ASP A 18 9.00 6.42 -28.39
CA ASP A 18 7.91 6.61 -29.37
C ASP A 18 7.10 7.88 -29.11
N CYS A 19 6.84 8.22 -27.85
CA CYS A 19 6.14 9.46 -27.51
C CYS A 19 6.97 10.70 -27.91
N PHE A 20 8.26 10.72 -27.59
CA PHE A 20 9.13 11.82 -28.03
C PHE A 20 9.18 11.93 -29.57
N GLN A 21 9.40 10.82 -30.24
CA GLN A 21 9.57 10.82 -31.69
C GLN A 21 8.27 11.11 -32.45
N ARG A 22 7.16 10.39 -32.11
CA ARG A 22 5.93 10.43 -32.92
C ARG A 22 4.98 11.55 -32.51
N ILE A 23 4.96 11.94 -31.24
CA ILE A 23 4.07 12.98 -30.73
C ILE A 23 4.83 14.29 -30.57
N GLY A 24 5.99 14.23 -29.91
CA GLY A 24 6.81 15.40 -29.65
C GLY A 24 7.63 15.88 -30.85
N HIS A 25 7.82 15.04 -31.89
CA HIS A 25 8.72 15.28 -33.02
C HIS A 25 10.14 15.63 -32.59
N LEU A 26 10.57 15.04 -31.48
CA LEU A 26 11.88 15.23 -30.86
C LEU A 26 12.73 13.97 -31.06
N ASP A 27 13.94 14.15 -31.52
CA ASP A 27 14.96 13.08 -31.61
C ASP A 27 15.82 13.15 -30.33
N VAL A 28 15.40 12.43 -29.30
CA VAL A 28 16.10 12.37 -28.02
C VAL A 28 16.43 10.92 -27.65
N GLU A 29 17.62 10.71 -27.11
CA GLU A 29 18.02 9.43 -26.61
C GLU A 29 17.32 9.17 -25.24
N VAL A 30 16.50 8.12 -25.17
CA VAL A 30 15.88 7.67 -23.93
C VAL A 30 16.79 6.65 -23.25
N GLN A 31 17.26 7.00 -22.06
CA GLN A 31 18.15 6.15 -21.28
C GLN A 31 17.45 4.85 -20.84
N PRO A 32 18.20 3.79 -20.49
CA PRO A 32 17.65 2.57 -19.94
C PRO A 32 16.78 2.83 -18.70
N VAL A 33 15.73 2.02 -18.53
CA VAL A 33 14.85 2.10 -17.36
C VAL A 33 15.60 1.65 -16.11
N LEU A 34 15.59 2.44 -15.08
CA LEU A 34 16.07 2.07 -13.75
C LEU A 34 15.02 1.15 -13.09
N SER A 35 15.21 -0.15 -13.21
CA SER A 35 14.28 -1.17 -12.71
C SER A 35 14.82 -1.85 -11.47
N MET A 36 13.92 -2.48 -10.69
CA MET A 36 14.32 -3.31 -9.54
C MET A 36 15.07 -4.54 -10.01
N GLU A 37 16.12 -4.89 -9.31
CA GLU A 37 16.84 -6.16 -9.48
C GLU A 37 15.94 -7.34 -9.06
N PHE A 38 15.21 -7.18 -7.95
CA PHE A 38 14.28 -8.19 -7.43
C PHE A 38 12.86 -7.62 -7.33
N PRO A 39 12.00 -7.78 -8.36
CA PRO A 39 10.70 -7.12 -8.46
C PRO A 39 9.58 -7.84 -7.70
N TRP A 40 9.85 -8.35 -6.53
CA TRP A 40 8.91 -9.05 -5.64
C TRP A 40 8.92 -8.43 -4.24
N ASN A 41 7.87 -8.65 -3.49
CA ASN A 41 7.71 -8.24 -2.09
C ASN A 41 7.99 -6.74 -1.82
N TYR A 42 7.77 -5.90 -2.82
CA TYR A 42 8.13 -4.47 -2.77
C TYR A 42 7.00 -3.56 -2.29
N ARG A 43 5.76 -4.06 -2.25
CA ARG A 43 4.63 -3.22 -1.83
C ARG A 43 4.65 -3.04 -0.32
N ASN A 44 4.54 -1.80 0.09
CA ASN A 44 4.41 -1.41 1.49
C ASN A 44 2.96 -1.11 1.90
N LYS A 45 2.01 -1.47 1.04
CA LYS A 45 0.58 -1.30 1.30
C LYS A 45 -0.22 -2.45 0.73
N VAL A 46 -0.97 -3.12 1.60
CA VAL A 46 -2.03 -4.06 1.26
C VAL A 46 -3.37 -3.38 1.49
N GLN A 47 -4.25 -3.41 0.52
CA GLN A 47 -5.61 -2.90 0.63
C GLN A 47 -6.55 -3.82 -0.12
N VAL A 48 -7.33 -4.58 0.62
CA VAL A 48 -8.17 -5.66 0.09
C VAL A 48 -9.59 -5.59 0.62
N PRO A 49 -10.62 -5.81 -0.21
CA PRO A 49 -11.99 -5.98 0.26
C PRO A 49 -12.13 -7.28 1.07
N VAL A 50 -13.13 -7.29 1.93
CA VAL A 50 -13.61 -8.47 2.67
C VAL A 50 -14.94 -8.90 2.08
N GLY A 51 -15.10 -10.19 1.90
CA GLY A 51 -16.35 -10.77 1.42
C GLY A 51 -16.54 -12.20 1.92
N VAL A 52 -17.61 -12.82 1.48
CA VAL A 52 -17.94 -14.22 1.76
C VAL A 52 -18.21 -14.92 0.43
N ASN A 53 -17.59 -16.07 0.21
CA ASN A 53 -17.83 -16.86 -0.99
C ASN A 53 -19.17 -17.64 -0.89
N ARG A 54 -19.49 -18.39 -1.94
CA ARG A 54 -20.75 -19.17 -2.00
C ARG A 54 -20.84 -20.28 -0.94
N ASP A 55 -19.72 -20.73 -0.42
CA ASP A 55 -19.63 -21.76 0.61
C ASP A 55 -19.67 -21.19 2.04
N GLY A 56 -19.83 -19.86 2.17
CA GLY A 56 -19.86 -19.17 3.46
C GLY A 56 -18.47 -18.87 4.06
N LYS A 57 -17.38 -19.14 3.34
CA LYS A 57 -16.01 -18.88 3.79
C LYS A 57 -15.63 -17.42 3.56
N VAL A 58 -14.94 -16.82 4.52
CA VAL A 58 -14.39 -15.47 4.38
C VAL A 58 -13.31 -15.43 3.29
N ILE A 59 -13.43 -14.49 2.41
CA ILE A 59 -12.45 -14.22 1.34
C ILE A 59 -11.97 -12.78 1.41
N SER A 60 -10.70 -12.57 1.07
CA SER A 60 -10.14 -11.25 0.85
C SER A 60 -9.06 -11.31 -0.23
N GLY A 61 -9.08 -10.33 -1.11
CA GLY A 61 -8.21 -10.37 -2.28
C GLY A 61 -8.34 -9.11 -3.12
N TYR A 62 -8.11 -9.20 -4.41
CA TYR A 62 -8.31 -8.07 -5.33
C TYR A 62 -9.55 -8.26 -6.18
N TYR A 63 -10.19 -7.15 -6.53
CA TYR A 63 -11.29 -7.21 -7.48
C TYR A 63 -10.81 -7.68 -8.85
N ARG A 64 -11.58 -8.56 -9.46
CA ARG A 64 -11.43 -8.88 -10.87
C ARG A 64 -11.61 -7.61 -11.71
N SER A 65 -10.82 -7.46 -12.77
CA SER A 65 -10.93 -6.31 -13.67
C SER A 65 -12.38 -6.08 -14.13
N HIS A 66 -12.83 -4.84 -14.03
CA HIS A 66 -14.20 -4.40 -14.37
C HIS A 66 -15.34 -5.10 -13.59
N SER A 67 -15.08 -5.59 -12.39
CA SER A 67 -16.08 -6.21 -11.52
C SER A 67 -15.79 -5.94 -10.05
N HIS A 68 -16.75 -6.31 -9.17
CA HIS A 68 -16.58 -6.35 -7.72
C HIS A 68 -16.40 -7.79 -7.19
N ASP A 69 -16.17 -8.75 -8.10
CA ASP A 69 -15.85 -10.11 -7.69
C ASP A 69 -14.47 -10.17 -7.07
N ILE A 70 -14.37 -10.67 -5.85
CA ILE A 70 -13.11 -10.82 -5.14
C ILE A 70 -12.38 -12.06 -5.67
N VAL A 71 -11.20 -11.88 -6.20
CA VAL A 71 -10.25 -12.96 -6.48
C VAL A 71 -9.45 -13.18 -5.21
N ASP A 72 -9.83 -14.23 -4.49
CA ASP A 72 -9.20 -14.62 -3.23
C ASP A 72 -7.76 -15.10 -3.43
N PHE A 73 -6.89 -14.85 -2.47
CA PHE A 73 -5.53 -15.37 -2.44
C PHE A 73 -5.05 -15.60 -1.00
N ASP A 74 -4.24 -16.60 -0.79
CA ASP A 74 -3.58 -16.85 0.49
C ASP A 74 -2.29 -16.06 0.63
N GLU A 75 -1.57 -15.87 -0.49
CA GLU A 75 -0.33 -15.12 -0.57
C GLU A 75 -0.27 -14.29 -1.86
N CYS A 76 0.32 -13.11 -1.75
CA CYS A 76 0.63 -12.27 -2.89
C CYS A 76 2.13 -12.02 -2.95
N GLY A 77 2.78 -12.40 -4.04
CA GLY A 77 4.22 -12.22 -4.23
C GLY A 77 4.67 -10.76 -4.33
N LEU A 78 3.74 -9.79 -4.35
CA LEU A 78 4.06 -8.36 -4.29
C LEU A 78 4.11 -7.83 -2.85
N HIS A 79 3.41 -8.49 -1.91
CA HIS A 79 3.43 -8.17 -0.49
C HIS A 79 4.66 -8.78 0.18
N SER A 80 5.14 -8.18 1.26
CA SER A 80 6.11 -8.81 2.14
C SER A 80 5.51 -10.04 2.83
N GLU A 81 6.34 -10.97 3.27
CA GLU A 81 5.87 -12.12 4.05
C GLU A 81 5.11 -11.71 5.30
N GLN A 82 5.57 -10.66 5.96
CA GLN A 82 4.93 -10.10 7.14
C GLN A 82 3.51 -9.60 6.86
N GLU A 83 3.29 -8.88 5.77
CA GLU A 83 1.97 -8.41 5.36
C GLU A 83 1.05 -9.59 5.02
N ASN A 84 1.57 -10.63 4.34
CA ASN A 84 0.81 -11.85 4.06
C ASN A 84 0.40 -12.56 5.36
N GLN A 85 1.30 -12.67 6.35
CA GLN A 85 1.01 -13.27 7.66
C GLN A 85 -0.05 -12.51 8.44
N ILE A 86 0.06 -11.18 8.50
CA ILE A 86 -0.94 -10.32 9.16
C ILE A 86 -2.30 -10.45 8.47
N LEU A 87 -2.33 -10.46 7.13
CA LEU A 87 -3.58 -10.63 6.38
C LEU A 87 -4.25 -11.99 6.68
N ARG A 88 -3.47 -13.09 6.73
CA ARG A 88 -3.97 -14.41 7.13
C ARG A 88 -4.53 -14.39 8.56
N SER A 89 -3.84 -13.75 9.50
CA SER A 89 -4.30 -13.63 10.89
C SER A 89 -5.60 -12.84 11.01
N LEU A 90 -5.75 -11.76 10.23
CA LEU A 90 -6.99 -10.98 10.15
C LEU A 90 -8.15 -11.82 9.61
N ARG A 91 -7.93 -12.59 8.55
CA ARG A 91 -8.95 -13.48 7.97
C ARG A 91 -9.41 -14.54 8.96
N SER A 92 -8.47 -15.21 9.64
CA SER A 92 -8.76 -16.21 10.67
C SER A 92 -9.59 -15.60 11.81
N TRP A 93 -9.22 -14.40 12.28
CA TRP A 93 -10.01 -13.70 13.28
C TRP A 93 -11.44 -13.39 12.80
N ILE A 94 -11.62 -12.94 11.56
CA ILE A 94 -12.96 -12.64 11.00
C ILE A 94 -13.82 -13.92 11.00
N GLU A 95 -13.25 -15.07 10.64
CA GLU A 95 -13.95 -16.36 10.62
C GLU A 95 -14.31 -16.86 12.01
N GLU A 96 -13.43 -16.68 12.99
CA GLU A 96 -13.58 -17.26 14.33
C GLU A 96 -14.42 -16.39 15.28
N ALA A 97 -14.18 -15.08 15.29
CA ALA A 97 -14.72 -14.16 16.28
C ALA A 97 -15.40 -12.93 15.68
N GLY A 98 -15.04 -12.54 14.47
CA GLY A 98 -15.52 -11.36 13.79
C GLY A 98 -16.90 -11.52 13.14
N ASP A 99 -17.22 -10.57 12.30
CA ASP A 99 -18.38 -10.61 11.42
C ASP A 99 -17.99 -9.96 10.06
N PRO A 100 -17.87 -10.77 8.99
CA PRO A 100 -17.49 -10.24 7.68
C PRO A 100 -18.47 -9.21 7.12
N ALA A 101 -19.75 -9.24 7.53
CA ALA A 101 -20.77 -8.29 7.08
C ALA A 101 -20.54 -6.86 7.63
N GLN A 102 -19.85 -6.73 8.75
CA GLN A 102 -19.47 -5.44 9.32
C GLN A 102 -18.28 -4.80 8.61
N LEU A 103 -17.45 -5.59 7.95
CA LEU A 103 -16.22 -5.13 7.33
C LEU A 103 -16.41 -4.83 5.83
N ARG A 104 -15.68 -3.84 5.34
CA ARG A 104 -15.58 -3.50 3.92
C ARG A 104 -14.21 -3.88 3.36
N HIS A 105 -13.15 -3.42 4.03
CA HIS A 105 -11.77 -3.61 3.59
C HIS A 105 -10.83 -3.82 4.77
N LEU A 106 -9.69 -4.42 4.48
CA LEU A 106 -8.51 -4.45 5.33
C LEU A 106 -7.42 -3.62 4.66
N LEU A 107 -6.73 -2.77 5.43
CA LEU A 107 -5.60 -1.99 4.96
C LEU A 107 -4.43 -2.24 5.91
N ILE A 108 -3.29 -2.63 5.36
CA ILE A 108 -2.02 -2.76 6.08
C ILE A 108 -1.03 -1.79 5.43
N LYS A 109 -0.36 -0.99 6.23
CA LYS A 109 0.78 -0.18 5.81
C LYS A 109 2.02 -0.63 6.55
N HIS A 110 3.11 -0.80 5.83
CA HIS A 110 4.37 -1.28 6.34
C HIS A 110 5.49 -0.28 6.04
N ALA A 111 6.07 0.29 7.05
CA ALA A 111 7.23 1.16 6.96
C ALA A 111 8.49 0.27 6.87
N PHE A 112 9.09 0.16 5.70
CA PHE A 112 10.14 -0.83 5.43
C PHE A 112 11.44 -0.55 6.17
N LYS A 113 11.81 0.72 6.35
CA LYS A 113 13.08 1.08 7.03
C LYS A 113 12.96 0.96 8.55
N THR A 114 11.83 1.37 9.12
CA THR A 114 11.60 1.31 10.57
C THR A 114 11.02 -0.03 11.03
N GLY A 115 10.46 -0.82 10.11
CA GLY A 115 9.76 -2.08 10.39
C GLY A 115 8.39 -1.88 11.05
N GLN A 116 7.90 -0.65 11.20
CA GLN A 116 6.62 -0.37 11.83
C GLN A 116 5.46 -0.74 10.91
N VAL A 117 4.39 -1.27 11.49
CA VAL A 117 3.17 -1.67 10.76
C VAL A 117 1.94 -0.98 11.34
N MET A 118 1.08 -0.50 10.45
CA MET A 118 -0.26 -0.02 10.76
C MET A 118 -1.28 -0.97 10.14
N VAL A 119 -2.28 -1.36 10.93
CA VAL A 119 -3.46 -2.11 10.49
C VAL A 119 -4.68 -1.20 10.58
N VAL A 120 -5.44 -1.09 9.49
CA VAL A 120 -6.69 -0.34 9.45
C VAL A 120 -7.82 -1.27 9.04
N LEU A 121 -8.82 -1.35 9.88
CA LEU A 121 -10.07 -2.07 9.61
C LEU A 121 -11.08 -1.06 9.09
N ILE A 122 -11.55 -1.23 7.86
CA ILE A 122 -12.59 -0.38 7.31
C ILE A 122 -13.92 -1.08 7.52
N ALA A 123 -14.75 -0.53 8.40
CA ALA A 123 -16.01 -1.12 8.82
C ALA A 123 -17.20 -0.18 8.59
N LYS A 124 -18.40 -0.75 8.55
CA LYS A 124 -19.66 -0.01 8.37
C LYS A 124 -20.13 0.70 9.63
N SER A 125 -19.63 0.30 10.81
CA SER A 125 -20.00 0.89 12.10
C SER A 125 -18.85 0.83 13.09
N GLU A 126 -19.01 1.51 14.23
CA GLU A 126 -18.04 1.50 15.34
C GLU A 126 -18.03 0.20 16.13
N ASN A 127 -19.17 -0.50 16.14
CA ASN A 127 -19.34 -1.73 16.90
C ASN A 127 -18.75 -2.91 16.11
N LEU A 128 -17.49 -3.20 16.36
CA LEU A 128 -16.77 -4.29 15.72
C LEU A 128 -16.81 -5.53 16.63
N LYS A 129 -17.46 -6.59 16.16
CA LYS A 129 -17.54 -7.88 16.88
C LYS A 129 -16.14 -8.50 16.97
N GLY A 130 -15.81 -9.07 18.13
CA GLY A 130 -14.50 -9.71 18.36
C GLY A 130 -13.31 -8.76 18.44
N LYS A 131 -13.55 -7.46 18.63
CA LYS A 131 -12.51 -6.41 18.66
C LYS A 131 -11.40 -6.69 19.68
N ASP A 132 -11.75 -7.04 20.90
CA ASP A 132 -10.77 -7.22 21.98
C ASP A 132 -9.88 -8.43 21.71
N GLU A 133 -10.45 -9.52 21.19
CA GLU A 133 -9.70 -10.70 20.75
C GLU A 133 -8.75 -10.37 19.59
N LEU A 134 -9.19 -9.54 18.63
CA LEU A 134 -8.32 -9.07 17.54
C LEU A 134 -7.11 -8.33 18.09
N LEU A 135 -7.32 -7.38 19.02
CA LEU A 135 -6.23 -6.58 19.60
C LEU A 135 -5.23 -7.47 20.32
N GLU A 136 -5.71 -8.39 21.17
CA GLU A 136 -4.85 -9.35 21.86
C GLU A 136 -4.04 -10.21 20.89
N ARG A 137 -4.70 -10.79 19.88
CA ARG A 137 -4.07 -11.64 18.86
C ARG A 137 -2.99 -10.90 18.08
N LEU A 138 -3.29 -9.71 17.55
CA LEU A 138 -2.35 -8.97 16.72
C LEU A 138 -1.17 -8.43 17.53
N THR A 139 -1.41 -7.86 18.69
CA THR A 139 -0.34 -7.26 19.50
C THR A 139 0.59 -8.31 20.12
N ALA A 140 0.08 -9.49 20.43
CA ALA A 140 0.89 -10.60 20.93
C ALA A 140 1.74 -11.24 19.81
N ALA A 141 1.16 -11.45 18.61
CA ALA A 141 1.84 -12.14 17.52
C ALA A 141 2.78 -11.25 16.71
N TYR A 142 2.51 -9.94 16.64
CA TYR A 142 3.20 -9.00 15.75
C TYR A 142 3.67 -7.74 16.49
N PRO A 143 4.80 -7.79 17.22
CA PRO A 143 5.30 -6.66 18.03
C PRO A 143 5.69 -5.43 17.20
N GLN A 144 5.86 -5.58 15.89
CA GLN A 144 6.09 -4.49 14.94
C GLN A 144 4.83 -3.67 14.61
N ILE A 145 3.64 -4.15 14.92
CA ILE A 145 2.43 -3.34 14.79
C ILE A 145 2.52 -2.19 15.81
N ARG A 146 2.41 -0.97 15.33
CA ARG A 146 2.44 0.26 16.12
C ARG A 146 1.11 1.00 16.13
N SER A 147 0.22 0.64 15.21
CA SER A 147 -1.06 1.30 15.04
C SER A 147 -2.13 0.29 14.62
N ILE A 148 -3.27 0.29 15.30
CA ILE A 148 -4.48 -0.41 14.86
C ILE A 148 -5.62 0.60 14.90
N ILE A 149 -6.23 0.86 13.74
CA ILE A 149 -7.26 1.88 13.54
C ILE A 149 -8.52 1.22 13.00
N LEU A 150 -9.67 1.63 13.53
CA LEU A 150 -10.97 1.39 12.94
C LEU A 150 -11.38 2.64 12.16
N ASN A 151 -11.49 2.52 10.85
CA ASN A 151 -12.03 3.56 9.99
C ASN A 151 -13.50 3.24 9.68
N VAL A 152 -14.40 4.11 10.11
CA VAL A 152 -15.84 3.92 9.90
C VAL A 152 -16.24 4.52 8.56
N ASN A 153 -16.77 3.69 7.67
CA ASN A 153 -17.25 4.10 6.37
C ASN A 153 -18.54 3.36 5.98
N GLU A 154 -19.65 4.05 6.12
CA GLU A 154 -20.99 3.54 5.77
C GLU A 154 -21.33 3.69 4.28
N ARG A 155 -20.45 4.32 3.49
CA ARG A 155 -20.67 4.60 2.06
C ARG A 155 -20.66 3.30 1.24
N GLU A 156 -21.49 3.27 0.20
CA GLU A 156 -21.56 2.15 -0.75
C GLU A 156 -20.79 2.42 -2.07
N ASP A 157 -20.15 3.59 -2.16
CA ASP A 157 -19.34 3.99 -3.33
C ASP A 157 -17.89 3.43 -3.27
N ASN A 158 -17.07 3.85 -4.24
CA ASN A 158 -15.67 3.42 -4.37
C ASN A 158 -14.71 4.08 -3.36
N VAL A 159 -15.19 5.00 -2.51
CA VAL A 159 -14.37 5.62 -1.46
C VAL A 159 -14.16 4.60 -0.35
N ILE A 160 -12.91 4.23 -0.11
CA ILE A 160 -12.55 3.16 0.82
C ILE A 160 -12.47 3.68 2.25
N LEU A 161 -11.74 4.78 2.48
CA LEU A 161 -11.59 5.38 3.81
C LEU A 161 -12.67 6.43 4.04
N GLY A 162 -13.44 6.26 5.12
CA GLY A 162 -14.38 7.24 5.64
C GLY A 162 -13.68 8.38 6.39
N ASP A 163 -14.46 9.33 6.87
CA ASP A 163 -13.93 10.50 7.56
C ASP A 163 -13.64 10.25 9.05
N ARG A 164 -14.28 9.25 9.63
CA ARG A 164 -14.17 8.93 11.04
C ARG A 164 -13.17 7.81 11.29
N GLU A 165 -12.17 8.10 12.12
CA GLU A 165 -11.16 7.16 12.56
C GLU A 165 -11.20 7.01 14.08
N ILE A 166 -11.10 5.78 14.56
CA ILE A 166 -11.05 5.43 15.97
C ILE A 166 -9.76 4.64 16.18
N MET A 167 -8.86 5.17 16.98
CA MET A 167 -7.66 4.46 17.38
C MET A 167 -8.02 3.34 18.35
N LEU A 168 -7.82 2.10 17.93
CA LEU A 168 -8.09 0.91 18.76
C LEU A 168 -6.87 0.57 19.61
N TRP A 169 -5.66 0.77 19.08
CA TRP A 169 -4.42 0.49 19.81
C TRP A 169 -3.24 1.27 19.20
N GLY A 170 -2.28 1.64 20.04
CA GLY A 170 -1.00 2.24 19.64
C GLY A 170 -1.11 3.71 19.26
N SER A 171 -0.51 4.10 18.12
CA SER A 171 -0.41 5.49 17.64
C SER A 171 -1.29 5.75 16.43
N ALA A 172 -1.57 7.03 16.15
CA ALA A 172 -2.34 7.45 14.97
C ALA A 172 -1.54 7.36 13.65
N SER A 173 -0.22 7.25 13.73
CA SER A 173 0.71 7.17 12.61
C SER A 173 1.79 6.14 12.86
N ILE A 174 2.47 5.75 11.79
CA ILE A 174 3.74 5.01 11.81
C ILE A 174 4.82 5.89 11.20
N GLU A 175 6.07 5.65 11.59
CA GLU A 175 7.22 6.34 11.05
C GLU A 175 7.88 5.54 9.94
N GLU A 176 8.21 6.21 8.84
CA GLU A 176 9.03 5.67 7.76
C GLU A 176 10.23 6.58 7.52
N GLU A 177 11.29 6.03 6.95
CA GLU A 177 12.47 6.77 6.56
C GLU A 177 12.68 6.70 5.04
N LEU A 178 12.93 7.85 4.40
CA LEU A 178 13.26 7.96 2.99
C LEU A 178 14.44 8.93 2.83
N LEU A 179 15.54 8.44 2.25
CA LEU A 179 16.77 9.21 2.03
C LEU A 179 17.29 9.94 3.30
N GLY A 180 17.17 9.29 4.47
CA GLY A 180 17.59 9.84 5.76
C GLY A 180 16.60 10.81 6.42
N LEU A 181 15.46 11.09 5.80
CA LEU A 181 14.38 11.91 6.36
C LEU A 181 13.27 11.03 6.93
N ARG A 182 12.71 11.45 8.06
CA ARG A 182 11.60 10.74 8.71
C ARG A 182 10.26 11.33 8.32
N PHE A 183 9.30 10.46 8.03
CA PHE A 183 7.94 10.79 7.63
C PHE A 183 6.94 10.10 8.53
N GLU A 184 5.92 10.83 8.98
CA GLU A 184 4.77 10.26 9.66
C GLU A 184 3.69 9.87 8.65
N ILE A 185 3.29 8.59 8.67
CA ILE A 185 2.30 8.02 7.76
C ILE A 185 1.05 7.66 8.55
N SER A 186 -0.04 8.40 8.33
CA SER A 186 -1.37 8.10 8.84
C SER A 186 -2.12 7.12 7.92
N ALA A 187 -3.31 6.68 8.34
CA ALA A 187 -4.16 5.81 7.52
C ALA A 187 -4.48 6.45 6.16
N LYS A 188 -4.76 7.77 6.13
CA LYS A 188 -5.12 8.54 4.93
C LYS A 188 -3.94 9.07 4.13
N SER A 189 -2.74 9.15 4.70
CA SER A 189 -1.55 9.66 4.00
C SER A 189 -1.27 8.86 2.73
N PHE A 190 -1.04 9.56 1.63
CA PHE A 190 -0.43 8.93 0.46
C PHE A 190 1.07 8.75 0.72
N TYR A 191 1.57 7.57 0.43
CA TYR A 191 2.99 7.27 0.42
C TYR A 191 3.27 6.30 -0.74
N GLN A 192 4.42 6.44 -1.39
CA GLN A 192 4.78 5.61 -2.53
C GLN A 192 4.83 4.13 -2.16
N ILE A 193 4.16 3.29 -2.96
CA ILE A 193 3.97 1.86 -2.65
C ILE A 193 5.19 0.98 -2.87
N ASN A 194 6.23 1.51 -3.49
CA ASN A 194 7.51 0.84 -3.73
C ASN A 194 8.64 1.71 -3.17
N PRO A 195 8.95 1.60 -1.86
CA PRO A 195 9.94 2.47 -1.23
C PRO A 195 11.34 2.33 -1.84
N VAL A 196 11.71 1.12 -2.27
CA VAL A 196 13.03 0.88 -2.90
C VAL A 196 13.19 1.69 -4.20
N GLN A 197 12.18 1.62 -5.09
CA GLN A 197 12.22 2.40 -6.33
C GLN A 197 11.95 3.89 -6.11
N THR A 198 11.30 4.26 -5.04
CA THR A 198 11.11 5.67 -4.66
C THR A 198 12.44 6.32 -4.32
N GLU A 199 13.31 5.64 -3.56
CA GLU A 199 14.67 6.13 -3.30
C GLU A 199 15.47 6.32 -4.60
N VAL A 200 15.41 5.35 -5.52
CA VAL A 200 16.09 5.44 -6.83
C VAL A 200 15.55 6.62 -7.63
N LEU A 201 14.22 6.77 -7.70
CA LEU A 201 13.55 7.83 -8.43
C LEU A 201 13.93 9.22 -7.89
N TYR A 202 13.84 9.40 -6.58
CA TYR A 202 14.09 10.71 -5.95
C TYR A 202 15.58 11.06 -5.99
N THR A 203 16.47 10.10 -5.74
CA THR A 203 17.91 10.33 -5.90
C THR A 203 18.21 10.80 -7.32
N LYS A 204 17.64 10.10 -8.33
CA LYS A 204 17.87 10.48 -9.73
C LYS A 204 17.29 11.84 -10.10
N ALA A 205 16.12 12.19 -9.56
CA ALA A 205 15.51 13.50 -9.77
C ALA A 205 16.36 14.62 -9.15
N ILE A 206 16.87 14.44 -7.93
CA ILE A 206 17.75 15.39 -7.23
C ILE A 206 19.07 15.56 -8.00
N GLU A 207 19.69 14.47 -8.45
CA GLU A 207 20.90 14.51 -9.27
C GLU A 207 20.69 15.33 -10.55
N LEU A 208 19.58 15.07 -11.26
CA LEU A 208 19.28 15.77 -12.52
C LEU A 208 18.89 17.23 -12.31
N ALA A 209 18.31 17.58 -11.17
CA ALA A 209 18.00 18.96 -10.81
C ALA A 209 19.26 19.82 -10.62
N GLY A 210 20.40 19.20 -10.25
CA GLY A 210 21.71 19.86 -10.11
C GLY A 210 21.70 21.00 -9.10
N LEU A 211 20.93 20.87 -8.01
CA LEU A 211 20.75 21.93 -7.01
C LEU A 211 22.08 22.24 -6.29
N THR A 212 22.36 23.53 -6.13
CA THR A 212 23.56 24.05 -5.44
C THR A 212 23.27 24.49 -4.01
N GLY A 213 21.99 24.62 -3.64
CA GLY A 213 21.50 25.11 -2.35
C GLY A 213 21.07 26.57 -2.37
N GLU A 214 21.23 27.28 -3.48
CA GLU A 214 20.82 28.67 -3.66
C GLU A 214 19.46 28.81 -4.38
N GLU A 215 18.92 27.71 -4.91
CA GLU A 215 17.70 27.72 -5.68
C GLU A 215 16.47 27.69 -4.76
N THR A 216 15.37 28.26 -5.26
CA THR A 216 14.04 28.08 -4.68
C THR A 216 13.35 26.93 -5.40
N VAL A 217 13.02 25.86 -4.67
CA VAL A 217 12.29 24.71 -5.18
C VAL A 217 10.84 24.78 -4.73
N ILE A 218 9.90 24.55 -5.65
CA ILE A 218 8.46 24.52 -5.36
C ILE A 218 7.93 23.14 -5.72
N ASP A 219 7.42 22.42 -4.73
CA ASP A 219 6.61 21.21 -4.95
C ASP A 219 5.12 21.58 -4.89
N VAL A 220 4.45 21.48 -6.03
CA VAL A 220 3.04 21.89 -6.20
C VAL A 220 2.06 20.86 -5.61
N TYR A 221 2.51 19.59 -5.46
CA TYR A 221 1.70 18.48 -4.99
C TYR A 221 2.41 17.68 -3.89
N CYS A 222 3.00 18.36 -2.95
CA CYS A 222 3.93 17.78 -1.96
C CYS A 222 3.35 16.62 -1.12
N GLY A 223 2.04 16.49 -0.99
CA GLY A 223 1.42 15.42 -0.20
C GLY A 223 1.94 15.40 1.24
N THR A 224 2.64 14.30 1.62
CA THR A 224 3.31 14.17 2.93
C THR A 224 4.67 14.88 3.00
N GLY A 225 5.08 15.53 1.94
CA GLY A 225 6.35 16.24 1.83
C GLY A 225 7.55 15.36 1.44
N THR A 226 7.27 14.21 0.77
CA THR A 226 8.32 13.28 0.32
C THR A 226 9.03 13.77 -0.92
#